data_4c667942baebe73c70f6f9b8279b390e
#
_entry.id   4c667942baebe73c70f6f9b8279b390e
#
_cell.length_a   1.000
_cell.length_b   1.000
_cell.length_c   1.000
_cell.angle_alpha   90.00
_cell.angle_beta   90.00
_cell.angle_gamma   90.00
#
_symmetry.space_group_name_H-M   'P 1'
#
loop_
_entity.id
_entity.type
_entity.pdbx_description
1 polymer ?
#
loop_
_entity_poly.entity_id
_entity_poly.type
_entity_poly.pdbx_seq_one_letter_code
_entity_poly.pdbx_strand_id
1 'polypeptide(L)'
;LQEASFLIEKNFYAPSVHCSYYASFQMSKRKLLESGISYEQQDSDARGRKQDSHFYTIESTENCFSDSIRASNYRHNMFKLRRLRKKSDYQNEAITKDEAEEAKKITFSNLELLGDD
;
A
#
# COMPACT_ATOMS: atom_id res chain seq x y z
N LEU A 1 -8.49 8.74 -0.88
CA LEU A 1 -8.68 8.57 0.58
C LEU A 1 -9.98 9.14 1.15
N GLN A 2 -10.76 9.82 0.33
CA GLN A 2 -12.08 10.27 0.76
C GLN A 2 -12.98 9.09 1.12
N GLU A 3 -12.87 8.00 0.38
CA GLU A 3 -13.64 6.78 0.63
C GLU A 3 -13.26 6.16 1.97
N ALA A 4 -11.96 6.09 2.29
CA ALA A 4 -11.51 5.57 3.58
C ALA A 4 -12.03 6.43 4.73
N SER A 5 -11.98 7.76 4.60
CA SER A 5 -12.49 8.69 5.61
C SER A 5 -14.01 8.53 5.81
N PHE A 6 -14.74 8.41 4.72
CA PHE A 6 -16.19 8.18 4.77
C PHE A 6 -16.53 6.89 5.51
N LEU A 7 -15.80 5.83 5.22
CA LEU A 7 -16.02 4.54 5.88
C LEU A 7 -15.74 4.60 7.38
N ILE A 8 -14.71 5.35 7.79
CA ILE A 8 -14.42 5.55 9.21
C ILE A 8 -15.58 6.28 9.89
N GLU A 9 -16.11 7.33 9.26
CA GLU A 9 -17.26 8.06 9.80
C GLU A 9 -18.49 7.17 9.98
N LYS A 10 -18.64 6.16 9.13
CA LYS A 10 -19.75 5.21 9.21
C LYS A 10 -19.43 3.98 10.05
N ASN A 11 -18.29 3.97 10.74
CA ASN A 11 -17.82 2.86 11.59
C ASN A 11 -17.52 1.58 10.83
N PHE A 12 -17.19 1.68 9.52
CA PHE A 12 -16.76 0.55 8.71
C PHE A 12 -15.23 0.52 8.66
N TYR A 13 -14.61 0.06 9.75
CA TYR A 13 -13.16 0.15 9.93
C TYR A 13 -12.37 -0.82 9.07
N ALA A 14 -12.80 -2.07 8.98
CA ALA A 14 -12.11 -3.05 8.13
C ALA A 14 -12.15 -2.66 6.65
N PRO A 15 -13.31 -2.28 6.07
CA PRO A 15 -13.34 -1.75 4.71
C PRO A 15 -12.47 -0.50 4.52
N SER A 16 -12.36 0.36 5.52
CA SER A 16 -11.51 1.55 5.46
C SER A 16 -10.04 1.17 5.33
N VAL A 17 -9.58 0.18 6.12
CA VAL A 17 -8.20 -0.34 6.02
C VAL A 17 -7.94 -0.87 4.60
N HIS A 18 -8.89 -1.60 4.05
CA HIS A 18 -8.81 -2.14 2.71
C HIS A 18 -8.61 -1.02 1.66
N CYS A 19 -9.42 0.04 1.76
CA CYS A 19 -9.32 1.20 0.87
C CYS A 19 -7.96 1.90 1.01
N SER A 20 -7.46 2.07 2.22
CA SER A 20 -6.15 2.69 2.46
C SER A 20 -5.02 1.86 1.86
N TYR A 21 -5.06 0.55 2.06
CA TYR A 21 -4.05 -0.34 1.48
C TYR A 21 -4.07 -0.27 -0.05
N TYR A 22 -5.26 -0.38 -0.65
CA TYR A 22 -5.35 -0.35 -2.12
C TYR A 22 -4.94 0.98 -2.71
N ALA A 23 -5.22 2.10 -2.05
CA ALA A 23 -4.75 3.41 -2.50
C ALA A 23 -3.22 3.43 -2.58
N SER A 24 -2.54 2.96 -1.53
CA SER A 24 -1.07 2.87 -1.52
C SER A 24 -0.56 1.91 -2.58
N PHE A 25 -1.22 0.77 -2.75
CA PHE A 25 -0.82 -0.24 -3.73
C PHE A 25 -0.96 0.28 -5.16
N GLN A 26 -2.08 0.94 -5.48
CA GLN A 26 -2.28 1.49 -6.82
C GLN A 26 -1.28 2.61 -7.13
N MET A 27 -0.96 3.42 -6.17
CA MET A 27 0.06 4.46 -6.34
C MET A 27 1.44 3.86 -6.57
N SER A 28 1.77 2.78 -5.88
CA SER A 28 3.02 2.06 -6.09
C SER A 28 3.11 1.54 -7.54
N LYS A 29 2.03 0.93 -8.03
CA LYS A 29 1.96 0.46 -9.42
C LYS A 29 2.10 1.60 -10.42
N ARG A 30 1.51 2.74 -10.12
CA ARG A 30 1.62 3.93 -10.96
C ARG A 30 3.05 4.46 -10.97
N LYS A 31 3.74 4.44 -9.84
CA LYS A 31 5.15 4.83 -9.77
C LYS A 31 6.01 3.95 -10.67
N LEU A 32 5.76 2.65 -10.65
CA LEU A 32 6.46 1.72 -11.55
C LEU A 32 6.17 2.02 -13.02
N LEU A 33 4.92 2.34 -13.34
CA LEU A 33 4.54 2.74 -14.71
C LEU A 33 5.30 3.98 -15.13
N GLU A 34 5.38 4.98 -14.28
CA GLU A 34 6.11 6.23 -14.55
C GLU A 34 7.61 6.00 -14.73
N SER A 35 8.17 4.97 -14.09
CA SER A 35 9.57 4.62 -14.27
C SER A 35 9.82 3.69 -15.47
N GLY A 36 8.80 3.43 -16.28
CA GLY A 36 8.92 2.72 -17.54
C GLY A 36 8.52 1.25 -17.51
N ILE A 37 7.92 0.78 -16.41
CA ILE A 37 7.46 -0.62 -16.29
C ILE A 37 5.95 -0.66 -16.45
N SER A 38 5.47 -1.15 -17.59
CA SER A 38 4.03 -1.25 -17.87
C SER A 38 3.34 -2.21 -16.91
N TYR A 39 2.02 -2.08 -16.77
CA TYR A 39 1.25 -2.99 -15.94
C TYR A 39 1.38 -4.44 -16.39
N GLU A 40 1.42 -4.66 -17.70
CA GLU A 40 1.62 -6.00 -18.28
C GLU A 40 2.99 -6.56 -17.88
N GLN A 41 4.03 -5.74 -17.93
CA GLN A 41 5.38 -6.13 -17.52
C GLN A 41 5.43 -6.43 -16.04
N GLN A 42 4.75 -5.64 -15.21
CA GLN A 42 4.67 -5.88 -13.77
C GLN A 42 4.07 -7.26 -13.47
N ASP A 43 2.95 -7.59 -14.12
CA ASP A 43 2.30 -8.89 -13.94
C ASP A 43 3.19 -10.04 -14.42
N SER A 44 3.84 -9.86 -15.57
CA SER A 44 4.73 -10.86 -16.14
C SER A 44 5.93 -11.11 -15.23
N ASP A 45 6.55 -10.04 -14.71
CA ASP A 45 7.72 -10.15 -13.83
C ASP A 45 7.36 -10.84 -12.51
N ALA A 46 6.21 -10.51 -11.93
CA ALA A 46 5.77 -11.14 -10.69
C ALA A 46 5.58 -12.65 -10.88
N ARG A 47 4.93 -13.04 -11.98
CA ARG A 47 4.74 -14.46 -12.30
C ARG A 47 6.07 -15.16 -12.58
N GLY A 48 6.98 -14.50 -13.31
CA GLY A 48 8.29 -15.07 -13.64
C GLY A 48 9.16 -15.32 -12.42
N ARG A 49 9.05 -14.46 -11.39
CA ARG A 49 9.78 -14.61 -10.13
C ARG A 49 9.05 -15.50 -9.13
N LYS A 50 7.86 -15.98 -9.47
CA LYS A 50 6.99 -16.76 -8.57
C LYS A 50 6.71 -16.03 -7.28
N GLN A 51 6.61 -14.70 -7.37
CA GLN A 51 6.32 -13.85 -6.23
C GLN A 51 4.84 -13.49 -6.20
N ASP A 52 4.33 -13.27 -5.00
CA ASP A 52 3.07 -12.59 -4.77
C ASP A 52 3.17 -11.20 -5.43
N SER A 53 2.14 -10.80 -6.17
CA SER A 53 2.14 -9.52 -6.89
C SER A 53 2.28 -8.33 -5.96
N HIS A 54 1.78 -8.42 -4.72
CA HIS A 54 1.93 -7.37 -3.71
C HIS A 54 3.39 -7.21 -3.28
N PHE A 55 4.05 -8.33 -3.02
CA PHE A 55 5.47 -8.31 -2.64
C PHE A 55 6.33 -7.77 -3.77
N TYR A 56 6.08 -8.23 -5.00
CA TYR A 56 6.78 -7.72 -6.18
C TYR A 56 6.64 -6.20 -6.31
N THR A 57 5.42 -5.70 -6.17
CA THR A 57 5.15 -4.26 -6.31
C THR A 57 5.87 -3.45 -5.23
N ILE A 58 5.85 -3.92 -3.98
CA ILE A 58 6.52 -3.23 -2.88
C ILE A 58 8.04 -3.18 -3.12
N GLU A 59 8.63 -4.32 -3.41
CA GLU A 59 10.08 -4.42 -3.62
C GLU A 59 10.54 -3.60 -4.82
N SER A 60 9.83 -3.70 -5.93
CA SER A 60 10.18 -2.96 -7.15
C SER A 60 10.01 -1.45 -6.96
N THR A 61 8.98 -1.02 -6.26
CA THR A 61 8.75 0.40 -5.97
C THR A 61 9.82 0.93 -5.02
N GLU A 62 10.20 0.15 -4.01
CA GLU A 62 11.30 0.50 -3.11
C GLU A 62 12.57 0.81 -3.90
N ASN A 63 12.86 0.02 -4.90
CA ASN A 63 14.05 0.19 -5.74
C ASN A 63 14.00 1.43 -6.64
N CYS A 64 12.84 2.06 -6.80
CA CYS A 64 12.71 3.29 -7.57
C CYS A 64 13.13 4.55 -6.79
N PHE A 65 13.27 4.44 -5.47
CA PHE A 65 13.65 5.59 -4.65
C PHE A 65 15.16 5.88 -4.79
N SER A 66 15.49 7.15 -4.96
CA SER A 66 16.88 7.59 -4.99
C SER A 66 17.47 7.71 -3.58
N ASP A 67 16.64 7.97 -2.58
CA ASP A 67 17.04 8.15 -1.18
C ASP A 67 16.72 6.86 -0.41
N SER A 68 17.74 6.26 0.18
CA SER A 68 17.61 5.00 0.91
C SER A 68 16.72 5.12 2.17
N ILE A 69 16.72 6.30 2.81
CA ILE A 69 15.87 6.53 3.99
C ILE A 69 14.39 6.56 3.57
N ARG A 70 14.09 7.25 2.48
CA ARG A 70 12.72 7.31 1.95
C ARG A 70 12.26 5.93 1.50
N ALA A 71 13.13 5.19 0.82
CA ALA A 71 12.84 3.81 0.41
C ALA A 71 12.50 2.92 1.61
N SER A 72 13.28 3.02 2.66
CA SER A 72 13.05 2.26 3.89
C SER A 72 11.72 2.63 4.56
N ASN A 73 11.40 3.92 4.60
CA ASN A 73 10.14 4.39 5.17
C ASN A 73 8.95 3.87 4.36
N TYR A 74 9.04 3.90 3.04
CA TYR A 74 8.01 3.36 2.16
C TYR A 74 7.80 1.86 2.42
N ARG A 75 8.88 1.09 2.45
CA ARG A 75 8.84 -0.35 2.70
C ARG A 75 8.16 -0.65 4.04
N HIS A 76 8.59 0.03 5.09
CA HIS A 76 8.01 -0.13 6.42
C HIS A 76 6.51 0.16 6.43
N ASN A 77 6.12 1.26 5.79
CA ASN A 77 4.71 1.67 5.66
C ASN A 77 3.89 0.58 4.95
N MET A 78 4.39 0.05 3.84
CA MET A 78 3.65 -0.94 3.07
C MET A 78 3.47 -2.25 3.83
N PHE A 79 4.50 -2.71 4.54
CA PHE A 79 4.38 -3.94 5.33
C PHE A 79 3.43 -3.77 6.52
N LYS A 80 3.40 -2.59 7.11
CA LYS A 80 2.47 -2.29 8.19
C LYS A 80 1.02 -2.28 7.68
N LEU A 81 0.76 -1.64 6.55
CA LEU A 81 -0.54 -1.66 5.89
C LEU A 81 -0.97 -3.08 5.52
N ARG A 82 -0.04 -3.86 4.98
CA ARG A 82 -0.32 -5.24 4.60
C ARG A 82 -0.72 -6.08 5.82
N ARG A 83 -0.07 -5.86 6.95
CA ARG A 83 -0.40 -6.54 8.20
C ARG A 83 -1.80 -6.19 8.68
N LEU A 84 -2.17 -4.91 8.63
CA LEU A 84 -3.51 -4.46 8.99
C LEU A 84 -4.56 -5.03 8.06
N ARG A 85 -4.27 -5.08 6.76
CA ARG A 85 -5.17 -5.68 5.78
C ARG A 85 -5.38 -7.18 6.05
N LYS A 86 -4.31 -7.92 6.34
CA LYS A 86 -4.43 -9.34 6.67
C LYS A 86 -5.28 -9.55 7.91
N LYS A 87 -5.11 -8.70 8.92
CA LYS A 87 -5.94 -8.75 10.11
C LYS A 87 -7.41 -8.54 9.77
N SER A 88 -7.71 -7.58 8.89
CA SER A 88 -9.09 -7.26 8.52
C SER A 88 -9.74 -8.35 7.67
N ASP A 89 -8.96 -9.02 6.80
CA ASP A 89 -9.50 -9.97 5.81
C ASP A 89 -9.49 -11.42 6.28
N TYR A 90 -8.48 -11.81 7.05
CA TYR A 90 -8.18 -13.23 7.30
C TYR A 90 -8.13 -13.63 8.77
N GLN A 91 -8.12 -12.67 9.68
CA GLN A 91 -8.12 -12.96 11.11
C GLN A 91 -9.48 -12.62 11.69
N ASN A 92 -9.94 -13.46 12.59
CA ASN A 92 -11.26 -13.31 13.20
C ASN A 92 -11.24 -12.24 14.30
N GLU A 93 -10.52 -11.15 14.05
CA GLU A 93 -10.40 -10.04 14.98
C GLU A 93 -10.97 -8.77 14.36
N ALA A 94 -11.66 -7.99 15.16
CA ALA A 94 -12.23 -6.72 14.70
C ALA A 94 -11.12 -5.67 14.54
N ILE A 95 -11.22 -4.88 13.47
CA ILE A 95 -10.36 -3.70 13.27
C ILE A 95 -10.93 -2.56 14.11
N THR A 96 -10.06 -1.91 14.88
CA THR A 96 -10.46 -0.75 15.70
C THR A 96 -10.45 0.53 14.87
N LYS A 97 -11.11 1.55 15.38
CA LYS A 97 -11.06 2.89 14.78
C LYS A 97 -9.63 3.41 14.70
N ASP A 98 -8.84 3.20 15.75
CA ASP A 98 -7.45 3.66 15.78
C ASP A 98 -6.61 2.98 14.69
N GLU A 99 -6.83 1.69 14.45
CA GLU A 99 -6.16 0.97 13.38
C GLU A 99 -6.55 1.50 12.00
N ALA A 100 -7.82 1.82 11.80
CA ALA A 100 -8.29 2.40 10.54
C ALA A 100 -7.70 3.80 10.31
N GLU A 101 -7.64 4.62 11.36
CA GLU A 101 -7.02 5.94 11.29
C GLU A 101 -5.52 5.84 11.02
N GLU A 102 -4.85 4.88 11.64
CA GLU A 102 -3.43 4.63 11.40
C GLU A 102 -3.18 4.24 9.94
N ALA A 103 -3.97 3.33 9.39
CA ALA A 103 -3.85 2.92 7.99
C ALA A 103 -3.99 4.13 7.05
N LYS A 104 -4.94 5.01 7.33
CA LYS A 104 -5.13 6.24 6.55
C LYS A 104 -3.91 7.15 6.62
N LYS A 105 -3.35 7.36 7.82
CA LYS A 105 -2.14 8.18 8.01
C LYS A 105 -0.94 7.60 7.25
N ILE A 106 -0.76 6.29 7.31
CA ILE A 106 0.33 5.62 6.61
C ILE A 106 0.19 5.85 5.11
N THR A 107 -1.03 5.75 4.58
CA THR A 107 -1.28 5.97 3.16
C THR A 107 -0.99 7.42 2.76
N PHE A 108 -1.34 8.41 3.58
CA PHE A 108 -0.95 9.78 3.32
C PHE A 108 0.56 9.94 3.30
N SER A 109 1.28 9.30 4.21
CA SER A 109 2.75 9.30 4.19
C SER A 109 3.28 8.71 2.88
N ASN A 110 2.71 7.62 2.40
CA ASN A 110 3.11 7.02 1.13
C ASN A 110 2.84 7.95 -0.05
N LEU A 111 1.72 8.68 -0.02
CA LEU A 111 1.42 9.67 -1.05
C LEU A 111 2.52 10.71 -1.16
N GLU A 112 2.99 11.23 -0.03
CA GLU A 112 4.07 12.19 0.01
C GLU A 112 5.39 11.58 -0.49
N LEU A 113 5.72 10.37 -0.03
CA LEU A 113 6.95 9.70 -0.42
C LEU A 113 6.98 9.44 -1.93
N LEU A 114 5.89 8.94 -2.50
CA LEU A 114 5.82 8.58 -3.91
C LEU A 114 5.64 9.81 -4.82
N GLY A 115 5.02 10.86 -4.31
CA GLY A 115 4.79 12.07 -5.08
C GLY A 115 6.04 12.92 -5.26
N ASP A 116 6.95 12.91 -4.28
CA ASP A 116 8.15 13.75 -4.28
C ASP A 116 9.37 13.08 -4.92
N ASP A 117 9.24 11.80 -5.24
CA ASP A 117 10.36 11.03 -5.81
C ASP A 117 10.08 10.61 -7.28
#